data_067584836ecf54c20f12f47edf1288c9
#
_entry.id   067584836ecf54c20f12f47edf1288c9
#
_cell.length_a   1.000
_cell.length_b   1.000
_cell.length_c   1.000
_cell.angle_alpha   90.00
_cell.angle_beta   90.00
_cell.angle_gamma   90.00
#
_symmetry.space_group_name_H-M   'P 1'
#
loop_
_entity.id
_entity.type
_entity.pdbx_description
1 polymer ?
#
loop_
_entity_poly.entity_id
_entity_poly.type
_entity_poly.pdbx_seq_one_letter_code
_entity_poly.pdbx_strand_id
1 'polypeptide(L)'
;MRASHLAPIGIAIAIAAVGSPTRAQDDAEREAETEASPAGGEREEEREAEGEEQPREEGLTFGARVGGDYRHRFVMMSDLPLEPLPRTDPAETGRLGQNYWGEQWLRLRGELTLRPILRLVGELDLLWGVAYGDLAIGTAPAQWPRDEYGYPGLRLRQLYLEWLTPIGVIRAGQMTFSWGLGMVANSGGDRPVFGDARFGDIVRRLLFATRPAGSDSPFTLAVAGDWVAWDQTADFEARGDLAFQGLLAAYYEANEDRVGAYVAYRHQTNPLDDSLEVFVADLFAQLHFAEPSGGRILTALEIAYIRGTTSYTRTVEFPIQDVEQLMLVARVGRKEEHVDVILEGGYASGDSNPEDGIQRRATMDPDHRVGLLLFPEVLAAQTARSAFLARSPELFGRPARGVELLPTQGGVAGAYYFFPHVIWRPLAWLEVRAAGVLAWASTDVVDPFAQRARSRSANYRGGDPTQRDLGLELDAALLLHGPVAEGVELSGGLEGAVLFPGRAFDDEAGNPMGTLGMLRARLGLTY
;
A
#
# COMPACT_ATOMS: atom_id res chain seq x y z
N MET A 1 -8.28 -45.74 -29.65
CA MET A 1 -8.44 -44.73 -28.62
C MET A 1 -7.04 -44.46 -28.09
N ARG A 2 -6.40 -43.41 -28.56
CA ARG A 2 -5.01 -43.05 -28.17
C ARG A 2 -5.11 -42.12 -26.95
N ALA A 3 -4.50 -42.53 -25.85
CA ALA A 3 -4.31 -41.68 -24.68
C ALA A 3 -3.27 -40.60 -25.04
N SER A 4 -3.65 -39.36 -24.99
CA SER A 4 -2.77 -38.20 -25.15
C SER A 4 -1.96 -38.03 -23.86
N HIS A 5 -0.65 -38.12 -23.97
CA HIS A 5 0.31 -37.82 -22.91
C HIS A 5 0.22 -36.38 -22.50
N LEU A 6 -0.21 -36.13 -21.25
CA LEU A 6 -0.10 -34.81 -20.60
C LEU A 6 1.31 -34.75 -19.99
N ALA A 7 2.17 -33.94 -20.57
CA ALA A 7 3.46 -33.56 -19.98
C ALA A 7 3.23 -32.77 -18.67
N PRO A 8 4.04 -32.92 -17.63
CA PRO A 8 3.95 -32.13 -16.41
C PRO A 8 4.39 -30.70 -16.72
N ILE A 9 3.43 -29.77 -16.67
CA ILE A 9 3.62 -28.37 -16.94
C ILE A 9 4.05 -27.72 -15.62
N GLY A 10 5.33 -27.43 -15.50
CA GLY A 10 5.85 -26.54 -14.44
C GLY A 10 5.40 -25.11 -14.71
N ILE A 11 4.20 -24.76 -14.23
CA ILE A 11 3.66 -23.40 -14.37
C ILE A 11 4.14 -22.59 -13.18
N ALA A 12 5.23 -21.83 -13.36
CA ALA A 12 5.53 -20.69 -12.50
C ALA A 12 4.54 -19.59 -12.86
N ILE A 13 3.34 -19.62 -12.26
CA ILE A 13 2.35 -18.57 -12.43
C ILE A 13 2.67 -17.48 -11.41
N ALA A 14 3.52 -16.52 -11.80
CA ALA A 14 3.59 -15.22 -11.13
C ALA A 14 2.35 -14.42 -11.53
N ILE A 15 1.25 -14.62 -10.83
CA ILE A 15 0.07 -13.77 -10.99
C ILE A 15 0.27 -12.57 -10.08
N ALA A 16 0.77 -11.46 -10.60
CA ALA A 16 0.99 -10.21 -9.87
C ALA A 16 -0.29 -9.63 -9.24
N ALA A 17 -1.46 -10.03 -9.73
CA ALA A 17 -2.75 -9.69 -9.12
C ALA A 17 -3.04 -10.44 -7.82
N VAL A 18 -2.11 -11.29 -7.36
CA VAL A 18 -2.33 -12.13 -6.19
C VAL A 18 -1.01 -12.30 -5.45
N GLY A 19 -0.60 -11.26 -4.72
CA GLY A 19 0.53 -11.27 -3.79
C GLY A 19 1.80 -11.90 -4.36
N SER A 20 2.65 -11.13 -5.03
CA SER A 20 3.98 -11.59 -5.45
C SER A 20 4.83 -11.93 -4.22
N PRO A 21 5.53 -13.07 -4.18
CA PRO A 21 6.65 -13.21 -3.27
C PRO A 21 7.72 -12.17 -3.64
N THR A 22 8.27 -11.54 -2.66
CA THR A 22 9.32 -10.54 -2.79
C THR A 22 10.46 -11.04 -3.69
N ARG A 23 10.75 -10.27 -4.73
CA ARG A 23 11.78 -10.49 -5.76
C ARG A 23 13.22 -10.67 -5.20
N ALA A 24 13.42 -10.43 -3.91
CA ALA A 24 14.70 -10.59 -3.24
C ALA A 24 15.15 -12.06 -3.07
N GLN A 25 14.29 -13.04 -3.31
CA GLN A 25 14.65 -14.47 -3.21
C GLN A 25 15.04 -15.12 -4.54
N ASP A 26 14.53 -14.63 -5.67
CA ASP A 26 14.86 -15.18 -6.99
C ASP A 26 16.25 -14.75 -7.49
N ASP A 27 16.73 -13.57 -7.08
CA ASP A 27 18.08 -13.11 -7.45
C ASP A 27 19.17 -13.85 -6.67
N ALA A 28 18.92 -14.30 -5.44
CA ALA A 28 19.87 -15.08 -4.64
C ALA A 28 20.04 -16.53 -5.14
N GLU A 29 19.00 -17.14 -5.75
CA GLU A 29 19.10 -18.48 -6.35
C GLU A 29 19.86 -18.47 -7.69
N ARG A 30 19.83 -17.35 -8.45
CA ARG A 30 20.58 -17.23 -9.71
C ARG A 30 22.07 -16.97 -9.51
N GLU A 31 22.47 -16.28 -8.45
CA GLU A 31 23.90 -16.07 -8.14
C GLU A 31 24.57 -17.32 -7.58
N ALA A 32 23.85 -18.19 -6.89
CA ALA A 32 24.40 -19.44 -6.34
C ALA A 32 24.68 -20.51 -7.41
N GLU A 33 24.03 -20.49 -8.56
CA GLU A 33 24.26 -21.41 -9.66
C GLU A 33 25.44 -21.03 -10.59
N THR A 34 25.96 -19.81 -10.47
CA THR A 34 27.00 -19.29 -11.40
C THR A 34 28.43 -19.46 -10.88
N GLU A 35 28.65 -19.80 -9.61
CA GLU A 35 29.99 -19.90 -9.00
C GLU A 35 30.62 -21.30 -8.89
N ALA A 36 30.03 -22.35 -9.45
CA ALA A 36 30.60 -23.69 -9.38
C ALA A 36 31.00 -24.23 -10.76
N SER A 37 32.14 -23.76 -11.27
CA SER A 37 32.85 -24.48 -12.33
C SER A 37 34.36 -24.38 -12.12
N PRO A 38 35.05 -25.43 -11.71
CA PRO A 38 36.51 -25.50 -11.84
C PRO A 38 36.91 -26.14 -13.17
N ALA A 39 37.87 -25.52 -13.77
CA ALA A 39 38.56 -25.97 -14.99
C ALA A 39 39.39 -27.24 -14.75
N GLY A 40 39.48 -28.07 -15.79
CA GLY A 40 40.67 -28.88 -16.03
C GLY A 40 40.46 -30.34 -16.36
N GLY A 41 40.64 -30.72 -17.60
CA GLY A 41 41.53 -31.81 -17.96
C GLY A 41 40.93 -33.15 -18.34
N GLU A 42 41.09 -33.43 -19.66
CA GLU A 42 41.44 -34.73 -20.26
C GLU A 42 40.32 -35.67 -20.73
N ARG A 43 40.51 -36.01 -22.01
CA ARG A 43 39.75 -36.92 -22.86
C ARG A 43 39.78 -38.35 -22.35
N GLU A 44 38.67 -39.04 -22.50
CA GLU A 44 38.65 -40.40 -22.99
C GLU A 44 37.28 -40.69 -23.68
N GLU A 45 37.41 -41.15 -24.93
CA GLU A 45 36.32 -41.71 -25.73
C GLU A 45 35.89 -43.02 -25.12
N GLU A 46 34.57 -43.21 -24.92
CA GLU A 46 33.95 -44.54 -25.17
C GLU A 46 32.43 -44.48 -25.12
N ARG A 47 31.83 -44.82 -26.29
CA ARG A 47 30.61 -45.58 -26.53
C ARG A 47 29.23 -45.04 -26.06
N GLU A 48 28.54 -44.69 -27.14
CA GLU A 48 27.08 -44.71 -27.25
C GLU A 48 26.44 -45.92 -26.50
N ALA A 49 25.60 -45.60 -25.53
CA ALA A 49 24.46 -46.39 -25.17
C ALA A 49 23.27 -45.42 -25.14
N GLU A 50 22.44 -45.48 -26.18
CA GLU A 50 21.11 -44.92 -26.19
C GLU A 50 20.32 -45.63 -25.08
N GLY A 51 20.32 -45.02 -23.90
CA GLY A 51 19.36 -45.28 -22.85
C GLY A 51 18.20 -44.31 -23.05
N GLU A 52 17.06 -44.80 -23.50
CA GLU A 52 15.79 -44.08 -23.38
C GLU A 52 15.66 -43.66 -21.92
N GLU A 53 15.92 -42.38 -21.61
CA GLU A 53 15.49 -41.76 -20.34
C GLU A 53 13.96 -41.79 -20.31
N GLN A 54 13.42 -42.80 -19.63
CA GLN A 54 12.02 -42.80 -19.24
C GLN A 54 11.77 -41.50 -18.45
N PRO A 55 10.72 -40.70 -18.77
CA PRO A 55 10.36 -39.55 -18.00
C PRO A 55 10.15 -40.02 -16.56
N ARG A 56 11.01 -39.54 -15.65
CA ARG A 56 10.78 -39.71 -14.20
C ARG A 56 9.43 -39.10 -13.90
N GLU A 57 8.47 -39.93 -13.50
CA GLU A 57 7.26 -39.44 -12.85
C GLU A 57 7.73 -38.62 -11.65
N GLU A 58 7.63 -37.28 -11.74
CA GLU A 58 7.86 -36.40 -10.60
C GLU A 58 6.81 -36.75 -9.53
N GLY A 59 7.20 -37.55 -8.56
CA GLY A 59 6.38 -37.90 -7.42
C GLY A 59 6.05 -36.66 -6.60
N LEU A 60 4.93 -36.70 -5.87
CA LEU A 60 4.55 -35.67 -4.93
C LEU A 60 5.68 -35.38 -3.94
N THR A 61 6.15 -34.12 -3.87
CA THR A 61 7.20 -33.71 -2.92
C THR A 61 6.64 -32.77 -1.89
N PHE A 62 6.92 -33.03 -0.63
CA PHE A 62 6.57 -32.14 0.48
C PHE A 62 7.70 -31.14 0.72
N GLY A 63 7.33 -29.86 0.92
CA GLY A 63 8.25 -28.80 1.29
C GLY A 63 7.67 -27.94 2.40
N ALA A 64 8.53 -27.40 3.25
CA ALA A 64 8.16 -26.42 4.26
C ALA A 64 9.18 -25.28 4.24
N ARG A 65 8.69 -24.04 4.32
CA ARG A 65 9.52 -22.84 4.47
C ARG A 65 8.98 -22.01 5.62
N VAL A 66 9.87 -21.37 6.38
CA VAL A 66 9.52 -20.42 7.42
C VAL A 66 10.42 -19.21 7.21
N GLY A 67 9.86 -18.02 7.31
CA GLY A 67 10.57 -16.78 7.22
C GLY A 67 9.90 -15.73 8.10
N GLY A 68 10.55 -14.60 8.24
CA GLY A 68 9.97 -13.50 9.01
C GLY A 68 10.81 -12.25 8.94
N ASP A 69 10.20 -11.15 9.36
CA ASP A 69 10.88 -9.88 9.49
C ASP A 69 10.55 -9.20 10.82
N TYR A 70 11.56 -8.69 11.47
CA TYR A 70 11.44 -7.78 12.60
C TYR A 70 11.90 -6.40 12.20
N ARG A 71 11.12 -5.39 12.55
CA ARG A 71 11.43 -3.98 12.29
C ARG A 71 11.27 -3.18 13.57
N HIS A 72 12.22 -2.31 13.82
CA HIS A 72 12.14 -1.30 14.86
C HIS A 72 12.46 0.07 14.28
N ARG A 73 11.69 1.08 14.68
CA ARG A 73 11.86 2.47 14.25
C ARG A 73 11.82 3.39 15.45
N PHE A 74 12.71 4.35 15.45
CA PHE A 74 12.65 5.50 16.33
C PHE A 74 12.38 6.74 15.47
N VAL A 75 11.36 7.49 15.80
CA VAL A 75 10.91 8.68 15.04
C VAL A 75 10.97 9.89 15.94
N MET A 76 11.51 10.98 15.41
CA MET A 76 11.45 12.33 15.98
C MET A 76 10.81 13.24 14.93
N MET A 77 9.83 14.04 15.32
CA MET A 77 9.10 14.94 14.42
C MET A 77 8.84 16.28 15.11
N SER A 78 8.84 17.35 14.32
CA SER A 78 8.35 18.65 14.77
C SER A 78 6.91 18.54 15.24
N ASP A 79 6.59 19.25 16.31
CA ASP A 79 5.24 19.28 16.85
C ASP A 79 4.26 19.95 15.86
N LEU A 80 3.28 19.18 15.41
CA LEU A 80 2.36 19.59 14.34
C LEU A 80 1.22 20.44 14.89
N PRO A 81 1.01 21.68 14.39
CA PRO A 81 -0.14 22.49 14.75
C PRO A 81 -1.43 21.92 14.14
N LEU A 82 -2.45 21.78 14.98
CA LEU A 82 -3.79 21.33 14.64
C LEU A 82 -4.82 22.39 14.98
N GLU A 83 -6.04 22.30 14.44
CA GLU A 83 -7.16 23.15 14.89
C GLU A 83 -7.43 22.86 16.38
N PRO A 84 -7.43 23.90 17.24
CA PRO A 84 -7.71 23.71 18.66
C PRO A 84 -9.15 23.25 18.88
N LEU A 85 -9.38 22.43 19.92
CA LEU A 85 -10.72 22.08 20.36
C LEU A 85 -11.48 23.36 20.79
N PRO A 86 -12.79 23.42 20.53
CA PRO A 86 -13.62 24.45 21.14
C PRO A 86 -13.49 24.35 22.67
N ARG A 87 -13.21 25.42 23.32
CA ARG A 87 -12.86 25.77 24.73
C ARG A 87 -13.31 24.85 25.91
N THR A 88 -13.54 23.58 25.69
CA THR A 88 -14.06 22.65 26.72
C THR A 88 -12.97 21.87 27.47
N ASP A 89 -11.77 21.74 26.88
CA ASP A 89 -10.65 21.04 27.52
C ASP A 89 -9.44 21.97 27.70
N PRO A 90 -9.09 22.32 28.96
CA PRO A 90 -7.91 23.14 29.23
C PRO A 90 -6.56 22.50 28.88
N ALA A 91 -6.53 21.15 28.70
CA ALA A 91 -5.35 20.42 28.30
C ALA A 91 -5.12 20.43 26.78
N GLU A 92 -6.08 20.89 26.00
CA GLU A 92 -5.99 20.98 24.55
C GLU A 92 -5.05 22.10 24.10
N THR A 93 -3.97 21.72 23.44
CA THR A 93 -2.90 22.66 23.04
C THR A 93 -3.04 23.12 21.58
N GLY A 94 -3.95 22.56 20.78
CA GLY A 94 -3.99 22.80 19.35
C GLY A 94 -2.78 22.21 18.61
N ARG A 95 -2.22 21.11 19.13
CA ARG A 95 -1.06 20.43 18.60
C ARG A 95 -1.24 18.92 18.64
N LEU A 96 -0.51 18.21 17.77
CA LEU A 96 -0.54 16.75 17.74
C LEU A 96 0.00 16.15 19.04
N GLY A 97 1.04 16.77 19.63
CA GLY A 97 1.66 16.31 20.87
C GLY A 97 2.52 15.04 20.71
N GLN A 98 2.71 14.56 19.49
CA GLN A 98 3.55 13.38 19.21
C GLN A 98 4.86 13.84 18.56
N ASN A 99 5.92 13.96 19.39
CA ASN A 99 7.21 14.48 18.94
C ASN A 99 8.28 13.42 18.80
N TYR A 100 8.23 12.37 19.62
CA TYR A 100 9.15 11.23 19.53
C TYR A 100 8.45 9.95 19.96
N TRP A 101 8.68 8.86 19.22
CA TRP A 101 8.14 7.55 19.55
C TRP A 101 8.97 6.43 18.92
N GLY A 102 8.86 5.24 19.48
CA GLY A 102 9.41 4.01 18.92
C GLY A 102 8.30 3.08 18.48
N GLU A 103 8.41 2.58 17.28
CA GLU A 103 7.50 1.57 16.73
C GLU A 103 8.23 0.26 16.51
N GLN A 104 7.51 -0.85 16.64
CA GLN A 104 8.04 -2.18 16.36
C GLN A 104 7.06 -3.01 15.56
N TRP A 105 7.61 -4.00 14.86
CA TRP A 105 6.86 -4.93 14.05
C TRP A 105 7.58 -6.27 13.96
N LEU A 106 6.88 -7.36 14.24
CA LEU A 106 7.37 -8.72 14.01
C LEU A 106 6.34 -9.46 13.16
N ARG A 107 6.75 -9.85 11.96
CA ARG A 107 5.95 -10.64 11.03
C ARG A 107 6.58 -12.01 10.84
N LEU A 108 5.79 -13.06 10.93
CA LEU A 108 6.20 -14.42 10.63
C LEU A 108 5.39 -14.97 9.47
N ARG A 109 6.06 -15.67 8.57
CA ARG A 109 5.45 -16.35 7.42
C ARG A 109 5.84 -17.81 7.40
N GLY A 110 4.86 -18.68 7.17
CA GLY A 110 5.04 -20.12 6.95
C GLY A 110 4.42 -20.54 5.63
N GLU A 111 5.07 -21.47 4.95
CA GLU A 111 4.59 -22.05 3.71
C GLU A 111 4.79 -23.56 3.74
N LEU A 112 3.72 -24.32 3.47
CA LEU A 112 3.76 -25.75 3.29
C LEU A 112 3.35 -26.06 1.85
N THR A 113 4.15 -26.85 1.15
CA THR A 113 3.90 -27.20 -0.25
C THR A 113 3.82 -28.71 -0.42
N LEU A 114 2.84 -29.16 -1.19
CA LEU A 114 2.76 -30.50 -1.77
C LEU A 114 2.82 -30.33 -3.28
N ARG A 115 4.05 -30.26 -3.80
CA ARG A 115 4.27 -30.00 -5.23
C ARG A 115 3.83 -31.16 -6.10
N PRO A 116 3.27 -30.89 -7.29
CA PRO A 116 2.95 -29.57 -7.86
C PRO A 116 1.55 -29.04 -7.50
N ILE A 117 0.81 -29.68 -6.60
CA ILE A 117 -0.65 -29.56 -6.50
C ILE A 117 -1.12 -28.51 -5.51
N LEU A 118 -0.55 -28.49 -4.29
CA LEU A 118 -1.09 -27.70 -3.17
C LEU A 118 -0.02 -26.86 -2.50
N ARG A 119 -0.43 -25.67 -2.05
CA ARG A 119 0.35 -24.75 -1.25
C ARG A 119 -0.52 -24.13 -0.17
N LEU A 120 -0.11 -24.22 1.09
CA LEU A 120 -0.73 -23.55 2.23
C LEU A 120 0.20 -22.44 2.69
N VAL A 121 -0.30 -21.21 2.77
CA VAL A 121 0.45 -20.04 3.22
C VAL A 121 -0.21 -19.48 4.46
N GLY A 122 0.62 -19.21 5.49
CA GLY A 122 0.22 -18.50 6.70
C GLY A 122 1.15 -17.31 6.97
N GLU A 123 0.59 -16.16 7.38
CA GLU A 123 1.34 -14.96 7.76
C GLU A 123 0.69 -14.29 8.97
N LEU A 124 1.49 -14.01 9.98
CA LEU A 124 1.06 -13.46 11.26
C LEU A 124 1.89 -12.22 11.61
N ASP A 125 1.25 -11.12 12.00
CA ASP A 125 1.88 -10.03 12.73
C ASP A 125 1.74 -10.31 14.23
N LEU A 126 2.89 -10.48 14.94
CA LEU A 126 2.94 -10.82 16.36
C LEU A 126 3.15 -9.59 17.25
N LEU A 127 3.91 -8.63 16.76
CA LEU A 127 4.14 -7.35 17.41
C LEU A 127 3.89 -6.25 16.40
N TRP A 128 3.21 -5.19 16.79
CA TRP A 128 3.04 -4.02 15.94
C TRP A 128 2.60 -2.81 16.77
N GLY A 129 2.92 -1.60 16.29
CA GLY A 129 2.52 -0.35 16.89
C GLY A 129 3.58 0.33 17.73
N VAL A 130 3.17 1.35 18.49
CA VAL A 130 4.04 2.16 19.33
C VAL A 130 4.49 1.35 20.55
N ALA A 131 5.80 1.19 20.71
CA ALA A 131 6.40 0.49 21.84
C ALA A 131 6.72 1.44 23.02
N TYR A 132 7.03 2.70 22.72
CA TYR A 132 7.34 3.75 23.70
C TYR A 132 7.28 5.14 23.07
N GLY A 133 7.22 6.17 23.92
CA GLY A 133 7.21 7.58 23.53
C GLY A 133 5.82 8.18 23.49
N ASP A 134 5.65 9.22 22.71
CA ASP A 134 4.41 9.98 22.64
C ASP A 134 3.35 9.28 21.82
N LEU A 135 2.09 9.44 22.22
CA LEU A 135 0.91 9.16 21.41
C LEU A 135 0.29 10.46 20.91
N ALA A 136 -0.37 10.41 19.77
CA ALA A 136 -1.11 11.56 19.26
C ALA A 136 -2.23 11.97 20.22
N ILE A 137 -2.34 13.27 20.50
CA ILE A 137 -3.33 13.84 21.40
C ILE A 137 -4.42 14.53 20.59
N GLY A 138 -5.69 14.30 20.96
CA GLY A 138 -6.84 15.00 20.37
C GLY A 138 -7.08 14.71 18.88
N THR A 139 -6.61 13.58 18.40
CA THR A 139 -6.96 13.01 17.10
C THR A 139 -7.87 11.80 17.29
N ALA A 140 -8.64 11.46 16.27
CA ALA A 140 -9.46 10.25 16.33
C ALA A 140 -8.57 9.00 16.44
N PRO A 141 -8.92 8.01 17.28
CA PRO A 141 -8.22 6.73 17.36
C PRO A 141 -8.10 5.98 16.03
N ALA A 142 -8.89 6.38 15.03
CA ALA A 142 -8.93 5.77 13.71
C ALA A 142 -7.74 6.13 12.80
N GLN A 143 -6.72 6.87 13.30
CA GLN A 143 -5.64 7.24 12.40
C GLN A 143 -4.76 6.09 12.00
N TRP A 144 -4.38 5.28 12.96
CA TRP A 144 -3.47 4.13 12.75
C TRP A 144 -3.45 3.28 14.01
N PRO A 145 -3.17 1.98 13.90
CA PRO A 145 -2.71 1.21 15.04
C PRO A 145 -1.48 1.79 15.75
N ARG A 146 -0.76 2.75 15.14
CA ARG A 146 0.34 3.44 15.78
C ARG A 146 -0.07 4.39 16.92
N ASP A 147 -1.32 4.85 16.92
CA ASP A 147 -1.85 5.69 18.00
C ASP A 147 -2.24 4.86 19.24
N GLU A 148 -2.07 3.55 19.17
CA GLU A 148 -2.22 2.64 20.29
C GLU A 148 -0.85 2.12 20.71
N TYR A 149 -0.62 1.99 22.03
CA TYR A 149 0.50 1.19 22.52
C TYR A 149 0.26 -0.26 22.10
N GLY A 150 0.91 -0.65 21.01
CA GLY A 150 0.79 -1.97 20.42
C GLY A 150 1.52 -3.00 21.27
N TYR A 151 0.80 -3.72 22.10
CA TYR A 151 1.38 -4.81 22.85
C TYR A 151 0.38 -5.89 23.22
N PRO A 152 0.74 -7.12 23.04
CA PRO A 152 1.09 -7.79 21.81
C PRO A 152 -0.18 -8.03 21.00
N GLY A 153 -0.27 -7.45 19.83
CA GLY A 153 -1.35 -7.78 18.89
C GLY A 153 -0.98 -9.02 18.09
N LEU A 154 -1.81 -10.04 18.10
CA LEU A 154 -1.75 -11.11 17.11
C LEU A 154 -2.73 -10.78 16.00
N ARG A 155 -2.22 -10.52 14.79
CA ARG A 155 -3.05 -10.33 13.61
C ARG A 155 -2.76 -11.39 12.57
N LEU A 156 -3.78 -12.17 12.24
CA LEU A 156 -3.71 -13.07 11.11
C LEU A 156 -3.84 -12.24 9.82
N ARG A 157 -2.76 -12.14 9.05
CA ARG A 157 -2.77 -11.46 7.75
C ARG A 157 -3.16 -12.39 6.63
N GLN A 158 -2.54 -13.55 6.59
CA GLN A 158 -2.79 -14.54 5.54
C GLN A 158 -2.95 -15.92 6.14
N LEU A 159 -3.92 -16.66 5.67
CA LEU A 159 -4.08 -18.09 5.83
C LEU A 159 -4.94 -18.61 4.68
N TYR A 160 -4.29 -19.07 3.63
CA TYR A 160 -5.00 -19.55 2.45
C TYR A 160 -4.37 -20.80 1.85
N LEU A 161 -5.22 -21.56 1.18
CA LEU A 161 -4.84 -22.69 0.36
C LEU A 161 -4.83 -22.28 -1.12
N GLU A 162 -3.75 -22.64 -1.82
CA GLU A 162 -3.65 -22.57 -3.27
C GLU A 162 -3.66 -23.97 -3.85
N TRP A 163 -4.52 -24.20 -4.80
CA TRP A 163 -4.68 -25.47 -5.49
C TRP A 163 -4.48 -25.28 -6.99
N LEU A 164 -3.44 -25.92 -7.53
CA LEU A 164 -3.18 -25.95 -8.96
C LEU A 164 -4.00 -27.05 -9.61
N THR A 165 -4.88 -26.67 -10.52
CA THR A 165 -5.74 -27.57 -11.28
C THR A 165 -5.32 -27.59 -12.75
N PRO A 166 -5.75 -28.58 -13.56
CA PRO A 166 -5.44 -28.63 -14.99
C PRO A 166 -5.98 -27.42 -15.80
N ILE A 167 -6.93 -26.68 -15.26
CA ILE A 167 -7.58 -25.56 -15.95
C ILE A 167 -7.24 -24.18 -15.33
N GLY A 168 -6.47 -24.14 -14.25
CA GLY A 168 -6.10 -22.89 -13.58
C GLY A 168 -5.80 -23.09 -12.11
N VAL A 169 -5.72 -21.97 -11.39
CA VAL A 169 -5.41 -21.90 -9.96
C VAL A 169 -6.65 -21.51 -9.18
N ILE A 170 -6.93 -22.23 -8.11
CA ILE A 170 -7.93 -21.86 -7.11
C ILE A 170 -7.20 -21.44 -5.84
N ARG A 171 -7.56 -20.27 -5.28
CA ARG A 171 -7.12 -19.85 -3.95
C ARG A 171 -8.32 -19.61 -3.07
N ALA A 172 -8.25 -20.09 -1.84
CA ALA A 172 -9.32 -19.92 -0.86
C ALA A 172 -8.75 -19.65 0.53
N GLY A 173 -9.24 -18.62 1.19
CA GLY A 173 -8.85 -18.24 2.54
C GLY A 173 -8.59 -16.75 2.71
N GLN A 174 -8.00 -16.37 3.84
CA GLN A 174 -7.63 -14.99 4.13
C GLN A 174 -6.30 -14.67 3.48
N MET A 175 -6.25 -13.54 2.76
CA MET A 175 -5.03 -13.10 2.06
C MET A 175 -5.00 -11.59 1.89
N THR A 176 -3.80 -11.06 1.68
CA THR A 176 -3.59 -9.70 1.17
C THR A 176 -3.55 -9.73 -0.34
N PHE A 177 -3.79 -8.59 -0.98
CA PHE A 177 -3.65 -8.49 -2.43
C PHE A 177 -3.19 -7.08 -2.83
N SER A 178 -2.57 -6.98 -4.00
CA SER A 178 -2.21 -5.72 -4.62
C SER A 178 -2.55 -5.72 -6.10
N TRP A 179 -2.73 -4.55 -6.66
CA TRP A 179 -2.95 -4.33 -8.07
C TRP A 179 -2.18 -3.11 -8.55
N GLY A 180 -1.65 -3.18 -9.77
CA GLY A 180 -1.01 -2.05 -10.43
C GLY A 180 0.18 -1.48 -9.65
N LEU A 181 0.11 -0.19 -9.38
CA LEU A 181 1.08 0.55 -8.57
C LEU A 181 0.70 0.61 -7.08
N GLY A 182 -0.36 -0.10 -6.70
CA GLY A 182 -0.86 -0.15 -5.33
C GLY A 182 -1.64 1.10 -4.91
N MET A 183 -2.23 1.80 -5.87
CA MET A 183 -2.96 3.04 -5.62
C MET A 183 -4.34 2.80 -4.99
N VAL A 184 -5.04 1.71 -5.38
CA VAL A 184 -6.37 1.35 -4.88
C VAL A 184 -6.33 0.12 -3.99
N ALA A 185 -5.49 -0.86 -4.35
CA ALA A 185 -5.35 -2.11 -3.64
C ALA A 185 -3.87 -2.40 -3.41
N ASN A 186 -3.48 -2.50 -2.15
CA ASN A 186 -2.09 -2.67 -1.73
C ASN A 186 -1.96 -3.79 -0.71
N SER A 187 -1.04 -4.71 -0.93
CA SER A 187 -0.81 -5.83 -0.01
C SER A 187 -0.03 -5.45 1.25
N GLY A 188 0.54 -4.24 1.30
CA GLY A 188 1.48 -3.84 2.35
C GLY A 188 2.81 -4.61 2.30
N GLY A 189 3.09 -5.31 1.21
CA GLY A 189 4.32 -6.08 1.01
C GLY A 189 5.42 -5.32 0.30
N ASP A 190 5.07 -4.36 -0.54
CA ASP A 190 6.03 -3.59 -1.31
C ASP A 190 6.83 -2.63 -0.42
N ARG A 191 8.11 -2.46 -0.71
CA ARG A 191 8.96 -1.48 -0.03
C ARG A 191 8.82 -0.13 -0.71
N PRO A 192 8.20 0.88 -0.08
CA PRO A 192 8.15 2.23 -0.65
C PRO A 192 9.55 2.87 -0.70
N VAL A 193 9.70 3.92 -1.50
CA VAL A 193 10.97 4.67 -1.60
C VAL A 193 11.37 5.24 -0.23
N PHE A 194 10.42 5.77 0.51
CA PHE A 194 10.59 6.23 1.88
C PHE A 194 9.49 5.65 2.76
N GLY A 195 9.80 5.47 4.02
CA GLY A 195 8.86 4.89 4.94
C GLY A 195 8.78 3.38 4.84
N ASP A 196 7.68 2.83 5.29
CA ASP A 196 7.36 1.41 5.19
C ASP A 196 5.88 1.23 4.87
N ALA A 197 5.56 0.31 3.99
CA ALA A 197 4.23 -0.23 3.88
C ALA A 197 3.92 -1.08 5.12
N ARG A 198 2.67 -1.05 5.59
CA ARG A 198 2.38 -1.59 6.92
C ARG A 198 1.36 -2.69 6.93
N PHE A 199 0.16 -2.40 6.42
CA PHE A 199 -0.99 -3.24 6.69
C PHE A 199 -1.39 -4.06 5.49
N GLY A 200 -1.58 -3.39 4.36
CA GLY A 200 -2.20 -3.93 3.17
C GLY A 200 -3.65 -4.33 3.41
N ASP A 201 -4.40 -4.38 2.34
CA ASP A 201 -5.78 -4.85 2.34
C ASP A 201 -5.86 -6.33 2.67
N ILE A 202 -6.74 -6.71 3.57
CA ILE A 202 -6.96 -8.08 4.01
C ILE A 202 -8.37 -8.53 3.62
N VAL A 203 -8.45 -9.57 2.81
CA VAL A 203 -9.72 -10.13 2.34
C VAL A 203 -9.79 -11.63 2.61
N ARG A 204 -11.00 -12.14 2.87
CA ARG A 204 -11.30 -13.56 2.81
C ARG A 204 -11.85 -13.83 1.42
N ARG A 205 -11.03 -14.49 0.58
CA ARG A 205 -11.22 -14.58 -0.87
C ARG A 205 -11.38 -16.01 -1.34
N LEU A 206 -12.30 -16.21 -2.27
CA LEU A 206 -12.28 -17.32 -3.19
C LEU A 206 -11.94 -16.79 -4.58
N LEU A 207 -10.82 -17.25 -5.14
CA LEU A 207 -10.32 -16.82 -6.44
C LEU A 207 -10.14 -18.02 -7.36
N PHE A 208 -10.54 -17.84 -8.61
CA PHE A 208 -10.14 -18.70 -9.72
C PHE A 208 -9.43 -17.89 -10.78
N ALA A 209 -8.24 -18.32 -11.19
CA ALA A 209 -7.48 -17.70 -12.26
C ALA A 209 -7.05 -18.75 -13.29
N THR A 210 -7.13 -18.37 -14.58
CA THR A 210 -6.84 -19.28 -15.70
C THR A 210 -6.10 -18.58 -16.82
N ARG A 211 -5.35 -19.33 -17.61
CA ARG A 211 -4.73 -18.93 -18.87
C ARG A 211 -5.48 -19.61 -20.03
N PRO A 212 -6.50 -18.98 -20.61
CA PRO A 212 -7.39 -19.66 -21.56
C PRO A 212 -6.71 -20.07 -22.87
N ALA A 213 -5.60 -19.44 -23.22
CA ALA A 213 -4.81 -19.77 -24.42
C ALA A 213 -3.66 -20.77 -24.15
N GLY A 214 -3.66 -21.44 -22.98
CA GLY A 214 -2.65 -22.42 -22.56
C GLY A 214 -1.71 -21.88 -21.49
N SER A 215 -0.94 -22.80 -20.89
CA SER A 215 -0.04 -22.49 -19.76
C SER A 215 1.00 -21.42 -20.07
N ASP A 216 1.51 -21.42 -21.30
CA ASP A 216 2.56 -20.50 -21.74
C ASP A 216 2.02 -19.15 -22.22
N SER A 217 0.69 -18.98 -22.19
CA SER A 217 0.05 -17.72 -22.54
C SER A 217 0.42 -16.62 -21.57
N PRO A 218 0.83 -15.44 -22.04
CA PRO A 218 1.03 -14.28 -21.17
C PRO A 218 -0.29 -13.71 -20.64
N PHE A 219 -1.43 -14.16 -21.14
CA PHE A 219 -2.75 -13.64 -20.79
C PHE A 219 -3.42 -14.48 -19.70
N THR A 220 -3.83 -13.84 -18.62
CA THR A 220 -4.53 -14.45 -17.49
C THR A 220 -5.89 -13.76 -17.28
N LEU A 221 -6.91 -14.56 -17.03
CA LEU A 221 -8.22 -14.12 -16.56
C LEU A 221 -8.41 -14.59 -15.12
N ALA A 222 -9.00 -13.74 -14.29
CA ALA A 222 -9.33 -14.07 -12.90
C ALA A 222 -10.73 -13.61 -12.53
N VAL A 223 -11.40 -14.38 -11.68
CA VAL A 223 -12.62 -14.03 -11.00
C VAL A 223 -12.43 -14.28 -9.51
N ALA A 224 -12.90 -13.34 -8.68
CA ALA A 224 -12.85 -13.50 -7.23
C ALA A 224 -14.13 -12.99 -6.57
N GLY A 225 -14.44 -13.62 -5.42
CA GLY A 225 -15.42 -13.12 -4.47
C GLY A 225 -14.75 -12.94 -3.12
N ASP A 226 -14.93 -11.78 -2.51
CA ASP A 226 -14.28 -11.38 -1.27
C ASP A 226 -15.28 -11.00 -0.20
N TRP A 227 -14.93 -11.36 1.02
CA TRP A 227 -15.38 -10.69 2.22
C TRP A 227 -14.19 -9.91 2.79
N VAL A 228 -14.29 -8.58 2.79
CA VAL A 228 -13.22 -7.69 3.28
C VAL A 228 -13.12 -7.82 4.80
N ALA A 229 -11.94 -8.19 5.28
CA ALA A 229 -11.67 -8.23 6.71
C ALA A 229 -11.19 -6.87 7.21
N TRP A 230 -10.32 -6.22 6.42
CA TRP A 230 -9.82 -4.89 6.71
C TRP A 230 -9.32 -4.21 5.44
N ASP A 231 -9.71 -2.95 5.24
CA ASP A 231 -9.13 -1.99 4.32
C ASP A 231 -9.38 -0.56 4.82
N GLN A 232 -9.06 0.45 4.01
CA GLN A 232 -9.23 1.86 4.37
C GLN A 232 -10.69 2.23 4.73
N THR A 233 -11.69 1.56 4.14
CA THR A 233 -13.11 1.89 4.30
C THR A 233 -13.90 0.89 5.13
N ALA A 234 -13.40 -0.34 5.32
CA ALA A 234 -14.05 -1.38 6.10
C ALA A 234 -13.12 -1.97 7.17
N ASP A 235 -13.65 -2.21 8.35
CA ASP A 235 -13.01 -2.92 9.44
C ASP A 235 -14.03 -3.83 10.13
N PHE A 236 -13.98 -5.10 9.79
CA PHE A 236 -14.91 -6.08 10.34
C PHE A 236 -14.71 -6.28 11.85
N GLU A 237 -13.46 -6.29 12.31
CA GLU A 237 -13.16 -6.60 13.72
C GLU A 237 -13.43 -5.42 14.65
N ALA A 238 -13.04 -4.20 14.27
CA ALA A 238 -13.19 -3.04 15.14
C ALA A 238 -14.53 -2.33 14.97
N ARG A 239 -15.10 -2.30 13.77
CA ARG A 239 -16.36 -1.57 13.48
C ARG A 239 -17.54 -2.46 13.18
N GLY A 240 -17.34 -3.75 12.94
CA GLY A 240 -18.39 -4.68 12.54
C GLY A 240 -18.89 -4.47 11.10
N ASP A 241 -18.07 -3.85 10.24
CA ASP A 241 -18.40 -3.60 8.84
C ASP A 241 -18.51 -4.93 8.06
N LEU A 242 -19.57 -5.10 7.31
CA LEU A 242 -19.78 -6.22 6.41
C LEU A 242 -19.61 -5.75 4.98
N ALA A 243 -18.44 -5.99 4.39
CA ALA A 243 -18.13 -5.59 3.03
C ALA A 243 -17.87 -6.82 2.15
N PHE A 244 -18.66 -6.95 1.10
CA PHE A 244 -18.53 -8.00 0.09
C PHE A 244 -18.20 -7.37 -1.26
N GLN A 245 -17.30 -8.00 -2.02
CA GLN A 245 -16.98 -7.54 -3.36
C GLN A 245 -16.79 -8.72 -4.32
N GLY A 246 -17.21 -8.50 -5.57
CA GLY A 246 -16.93 -9.40 -6.68
C GLY A 246 -16.00 -8.72 -7.67
N LEU A 247 -14.98 -9.45 -8.15
CA LEU A 247 -13.98 -8.94 -9.09
C LEU A 247 -13.93 -9.77 -10.36
N LEU A 248 -13.68 -9.09 -11.48
CA LEU A 248 -13.20 -9.68 -12.73
C LEU A 248 -11.93 -8.96 -13.13
N ALA A 249 -10.88 -9.71 -13.45
CA ALA A 249 -9.59 -9.16 -13.86
C ALA A 249 -9.08 -9.85 -15.12
N ALA A 250 -8.44 -9.07 -15.98
CA ALA A 250 -7.68 -9.51 -17.13
C ALA A 250 -6.26 -8.96 -17.02
N TYR A 251 -5.27 -9.81 -17.21
CA TYR A 251 -3.88 -9.46 -17.00
C TYR A 251 -3.00 -10.06 -18.09
N TYR A 252 -2.12 -9.25 -18.62
CA TYR A 252 -1.11 -9.63 -19.60
C TYR A 252 0.27 -9.40 -18.98
N GLU A 253 1.12 -10.41 -19.01
CA GLU A 253 2.49 -10.33 -18.52
C GLU A 253 3.41 -11.06 -19.49
N ALA A 254 4.35 -10.33 -20.09
CA ALA A 254 5.36 -10.87 -20.96
C ALA A 254 6.69 -10.19 -20.70
N ASN A 255 7.72 -10.94 -20.44
CA ASN A 255 9.02 -10.45 -19.97
C ASN A 255 8.85 -9.65 -18.67
N GLU A 256 9.09 -8.35 -18.68
CA GLU A 256 8.87 -7.44 -17.56
C GLU A 256 7.66 -6.52 -17.78
N ASP A 257 7.04 -6.61 -18.96
CA ASP A 257 5.90 -5.78 -19.33
C ASP A 257 4.61 -6.36 -18.76
N ARG A 258 3.79 -5.50 -18.20
CA ARG A 258 2.54 -5.84 -17.51
C ARG A 258 1.44 -4.88 -17.95
N VAL A 259 0.31 -5.42 -18.33
CA VAL A 259 -0.91 -4.63 -18.61
C VAL A 259 -2.08 -5.35 -17.99
N GLY A 260 -2.94 -4.62 -17.31
CA GLY A 260 -4.08 -5.23 -16.66
C GLY A 260 -5.29 -4.30 -16.56
N ALA A 261 -6.43 -4.90 -16.42
CA ALA A 261 -7.68 -4.22 -16.10
C ALA A 261 -8.46 -5.06 -15.10
N TYR A 262 -9.09 -4.42 -14.12
CA TYR A 262 -10.11 -5.07 -13.32
C TYR A 262 -11.36 -4.21 -13.20
N VAL A 263 -12.45 -4.87 -12.92
CA VAL A 263 -13.69 -4.25 -12.47
C VAL A 263 -14.14 -4.97 -11.20
N ALA A 264 -14.62 -4.19 -10.24
CA ALA A 264 -15.16 -4.71 -8.99
C ALA A 264 -16.50 -4.05 -8.67
N TYR A 265 -17.42 -4.81 -8.11
CA TYR A 265 -18.62 -4.30 -7.46
C TYR A 265 -18.51 -4.60 -5.96
N ARG A 266 -18.70 -3.58 -5.12
CA ARG A 266 -18.66 -3.68 -3.67
C ARG A 266 -19.99 -3.26 -3.06
N HIS A 267 -20.47 -4.06 -2.13
CA HIS A 267 -21.57 -3.77 -1.23
C HIS A 267 -21.07 -3.87 0.21
N GLN A 268 -21.23 -2.80 0.98
CA GLN A 268 -20.80 -2.72 2.38
C GLN A 268 -21.93 -2.19 3.24
N THR A 269 -22.05 -2.72 4.47
CA THR A 269 -22.95 -2.21 5.50
C THR A 269 -22.23 -2.17 6.85
N ASN A 270 -22.67 -1.29 7.76
CA ASN A 270 -22.23 -1.27 9.14
C ASN A 270 -23.35 -1.72 10.10
N PRO A 271 -23.10 -1.87 11.42
CA PRO A 271 -24.14 -2.23 12.40
C PRO A 271 -25.27 -1.21 12.56
N LEU A 272 -25.16 -0.03 11.96
CA LEU A 272 -26.18 1.02 11.97
C LEU A 272 -27.01 1.06 10.68
N ASP A 273 -26.86 0.05 9.79
CA ASP A 273 -27.48 -0.07 8.48
C ASP A 273 -27.09 1.03 7.49
N ASP A 274 -25.95 1.73 7.71
CA ASP A 274 -25.40 2.57 6.66
C ASP A 274 -24.76 1.68 5.59
N SER A 275 -24.88 2.08 4.33
CA SER A 275 -24.44 1.29 3.19
C SER A 275 -23.52 2.06 2.24
N LEU A 276 -22.64 1.32 1.56
CA LEU A 276 -21.84 1.77 0.43
C LEU A 276 -22.01 0.76 -0.70
N GLU A 277 -22.42 1.24 -1.87
CA GLU A 277 -22.54 0.45 -3.09
C GLU A 277 -21.76 1.13 -4.19
N VAL A 278 -20.63 0.55 -4.57
CA VAL A 278 -19.75 1.18 -5.57
C VAL A 278 -19.28 0.17 -6.62
N PHE A 279 -19.05 0.71 -7.79
CA PHE A 279 -18.37 0.06 -8.91
C PHE A 279 -16.98 0.69 -9.04
N VAL A 280 -15.97 -0.14 -9.19
CA VAL A 280 -14.58 0.26 -9.40
C VAL A 280 -14.14 -0.26 -10.77
N ALA A 281 -13.55 0.61 -11.57
CA ALA A 281 -12.84 0.22 -12.79
C ALA A 281 -11.40 0.71 -12.68
N ASP A 282 -10.44 -0.17 -12.93
CA ASP A 282 -9.03 0.12 -12.85
C ASP A 282 -8.28 -0.42 -14.05
N LEU A 283 -7.38 0.40 -14.57
CA LEU A 283 -6.49 0.10 -15.68
C LEU A 283 -5.04 0.33 -15.26
N PHE A 284 -4.20 -0.63 -15.53
CA PHE A 284 -2.78 -0.59 -15.21
C PHE A 284 -1.93 -0.99 -16.42
N ALA A 285 -0.81 -0.29 -16.63
CA ALA A 285 0.22 -0.66 -17.59
C ALA A 285 1.61 -0.33 -17.03
N GLN A 286 2.55 -1.25 -17.17
CA GLN A 286 3.97 -1.05 -16.91
C GLN A 286 4.75 -1.62 -18.08
N LEU A 287 5.59 -0.79 -18.72
CA LEU A 287 6.33 -1.15 -19.91
C LEU A 287 7.80 -0.80 -19.72
N HIS A 288 8.67 -1.64 -20.28
CA HIS A 288 10.13 -1.48 -20.24
C HIS A 288 10.66 -1.32 -21.65
N PHE A 289 11.47 -0.30 -21.88
CA PHE A 289 12.10 -0.02 -23.15
C PHE A 289 13.62 -0.12 -22.99
N ALA A 290 14.25 -0.98 -23.77
CA ALA A 290 15.70 -1.08 -23.82
C ALA A 290 16.31 0.17 -24.49
N GLU A 291 17.34 0.75 -23.89
CA GLU A 291 18.12 1.82 -24.50
C GLU A 291 19.34 1.25 -25.26
N PRO A 292 19.77 1.92 -26.34
CA PRO A 292 21.02 1.54 -27.04
C PRO A 292 22.28 1.61 -26.17
N SER A 293 22.24 2.40 -25.10
CA SER A 293 23.32 2.55 -24.10
C SER A 293 23.38 1.43 -23.07
N GLY A 294 22.44 0.46 -23.11
CA GLY A 294 22.36 -0.66 -22.16
C GLY A 294 21.46 -0.38 -20.94
N GLY A 295 20.93 0.85 -20.79
CA GLY A 295 19.95 1.19 -19.76
C GLY A 295 18.54 0.72 -20.11
N ARG A 296 17.63 0.78 -19.12
CA ARG A 296 16.20 0.49 -19.30
C ARG A 296 15.35 1.67 -18.86
N ILE A 297 14.42 2.06 -19.71
CA ILE A 297 13.37 3.04 -19.37
C ILE A 297 12.15 2.27 -18.88
N LEU A 298 11.72 2.57 -17.67
CA LEU A 298 10.46 2.13 -17.10
C LEU A 298 9.41 3.20 -17.33
N THR A 299 8.24 2.80 -17.83
CA THR A 299 7.03 3.62 -17.81
C THR A 299 5.92 2.85 -17.15
N ALA A 300 5.14 3.49 -16.27
CA ALA A 300 3.99 2.85 -15.65
C ALA A 300 2.84 3.86 -15.51
N LEU A 301 1.62 3.37 -15.59
CA LEU A 301 0.39 4.15 -15.45
C LEU A 301 -0.66 3.29 -14.76
N GLU A 302 -1.35 3.84 -13.77
CA GLU A 302 -2.57 3.27 -13.19
C GLU A 302 -3.64 4.35 -13.15
N ILE A 303 -4.87 3.99 -13.53
CA ILE A 303 -6.03 4.88 -13.52
C ILE A 303 -7.19 4.11 -12.91
N ALA A 304 -7.80 4.65 -11.86
CA ALA A 304 -8.98 4.09 -11.21
C ALA A 304 -10.13 5.08 -11.17
N TYR A 305 -11.32 4.58 -11.50
CA TYR A 305 -12.57 5.33 -11.39
C TYR A 305 -13.56 4.56 -10.50
N ILE A 306 -14.12 5.26 -9.50
CA ILE A 306 -15.06 4.72 -8.53
C ILE A 306 -16.37 5.49 -8.63
N ARG A 307 -17.48 4.77 -8.80
CA ARG A 307 -18.82 5.34 -8.87
C ARG A 307 -19.83 4.50 -8.12
N GLY A 308 -20.77 5.17 -7.46
CA GLY A 308 -21.87 4.50 -6.77
C GLY A 308 -22.66 5.42 -5.87
N THR A 309 -23.19 4.86 -4.79
CA THR A 309 -23.99 5.57 -3.78
C THR A 309 -23.61 5.13 -2.38
N THR A 310 -23.85 6.01 -1.40
CA THR A 310 -23.59 5.69 -0.01
C THR A 310 -24.53 6.42 0.93
N SER A 311 -24.90 5.77 2.03
CA SER A 311 -25.52 6.39 3.19
C SER A 311 -24.53 6.73 4.31
N TYR A 312 -23.22 6.41 4.14
CA TYR A 312 -22.13 7.02 4.92
C TYR A 312 -21.92 8.47 4.48
N THR A 313 -22.92 9.32 4.75
CA THR A 313 -22.94 10.69 4.26
C THR A 313 -22.09 11.61 5.10
N ARG A 314 -21.47 12.60 4.47
CA ARG A 314 -20.65 13.62 5.14
C ARG A 314 -21.49 14.75 5.73
N THR A 315 -22.75 14.82 5.35
CA THR A 315 -23.73 15.80 5.80
C THR A 315 -25.01 15.11 6.26
N VAL A 316 -25.80 15.78 7.11
CA VAL A 316 -27.12 15.30 7.54
C VAL A 316 -28.25 15.70 6.59
N GLU A 317 -27.96 16.61 5.65
CA GLU A 317 -28.97 17.11 4.70
C GLU A 317 -29.27 16.12 3.57
N PHE A 318 -28.28 15.32 3.20
CA PHE A 318 -28.43 14.26 2.19
C PHE A 318 -28.31 12.90 2.85
N PRO A 319 -29.40 12.16 3.02
CA PRO A 319 -29.35 10.83 3.65
C PRO A 319 -28.65 9.77 2.77
N ILE A 320 -28.53 10.05 1.47
CA ILE A 320 -27.76 9.29 0.49
C ILE A 320 -26.98 10.28 -0.36
N GLN A 321 -25.71 10.00 -0.59
CA GLN A 321 -24.84 10.75 -1.50
C GLN A 321 -24.36 9.84 -2.64
N ASP A 322 -24.22 10.42 -3.84
CA ASP A 322 -23.49 9.77 -4.91
C ASP A 322 -21.99 9.73 -4.60
N VAL A 323 -21.30 8.72 -5.08
CA VAL A 323 -19.84 8.60 -5.04
C VAL A 323 -19.31 8.72 -6.46
N GLU A 324 -18.37 9.64 -6.68
CA GLU A 324 -17.72 9.83 -7.99
C GLU A 324 -16.27 10.25 -7.78
N GLN A 325 -15.33 9.32 -7.93
CA GLN A 325 -13.93 9.51 -7.59
C GLN A 325 -13.03 9.04 -8.73
N LEU A 326 -11.95 9.79 -8.97
CA LEU A 326 -10.94 9.50 -9.97
C LEU A 326 -9.55 9.58 -9.37
N MET A 327 -8.72 8.57 -9.65
CA MET A 327 -7.31 8.55 -9.26
C MET A 327 -6.44 8.16 -10.46
N LEU A 328 -5.21 8.70 -10.46
CA LEU A 328 -4.21 8.41 -11.48
C LEU A 328 -2.82 8.48 -10.86
N VAL A 329 -1.96 7.52 -11.21
CA VAL A 329 -0.51 7.55 -10.93
C VAL A 329 0.24 7.20 -12.20
N ALA A 330 1.25 7.99 -12.52
CA ALA A 330 2.15 7.75 -13.64
C ALA A 330 3.60 7.78 -13.17
N ARG A 331 4.41 6.86 -13.67
CA ARG A 331 5.86 6.79 -13.42
C ARG A 331 6.61 6.75 -14.74
N VAL A 332 7.72 7.47 -14.80
CA VAL A 332 8.72 7.32 -15.85
C VAL A 332 10.10 7.36 -15.18
N GLY A 333 10.97 6.46 -15.56
CA GLY A 333 12.29 6.42 -14.93
C GLY A 333 13.26 5.57 -15.70
N ARG A 334 14.52 5.69 -15.28
CA ARG A 334 15.63 4.90 -15.75
C ARG A 334 16.19 4.09 -14.59
N LYS A 335 16.28 2.79 -14.79
CA LYS A 335 16.85 1.85 -13.83
C LYS A 335 18.16 1.30 -14.37
N GLU A 336 19.20 1.46 -13.58
CA GLU A 336 20.54 0.92 -13.83
C GLU A 336 21.02 0.16 -12.59
N GLU A 337 22.07 -0.61 -12.71
CA GLU A 337 22.63 -1.43 -11.64
C GLU A 337 22.89 -0.61 -10.35
N HIS A 338 23.47 0.58 -10.50
CA HIS A 338 23.85 1.41 -9.35
C HIS A 338 22.96 2.61 -9.09
N VAL A 339 22.11 3.00 -10.04
CA VAL A 339 21.30 4.22 -9.94
C VAL A 339 19.94 4.03 -10.57
N ASP A 340 18.89 4.33 -9.81
CA ASP A 340 17.54 4.52 -10.35
C ASP A 340 17.19 6.00 -10.27
N VAL A 341 16.67 6.55 -11.36
CA VAL A 341 16.12 7.91 -11.42
C VAL A 341 14.67 7.79 -11.89
N ILE A 342 13.73 8.15 -11.05
CA ILE A 342 12.31 7.98 -11.33
C ILE A 342 11.58 9.29 -11.06
N LEU A 343 10.71 9.68 -11.98
CA LEU A 343 9.71 10.71 -11.81
C LEU A 343 8.34 10.03 -11.68
N GLU A 344 7.70 10.22 -10.54
CA GLU A 344 6.32 9.83 -10.31
C GLU A 344 5.45 11.08 -10.24
N GLY A 345 4.23 11.01 -10.74
CA GLY A 345 3.21 12.02 -10.55
C GLY A 345 1.87 11.34 -10.34
N GLY A 346 1.03 11.94 -9.50
CA GLY A 346 -0.29 11.40 -9.21
C GLY A 346 -1.35 12.47 -9.06
N TYR A 347 -2.59 12.02 -9.16
CA TYR A 347 -3.80 12.81 -9.02
C TYR A 347 -4.86 12.00 -8.26
N ALA A 348 -5.45 12.61 -7.25
CA ALA A 348 -6.67 12.15 -6.59
C ALA A 348 -7.71 13.29 -6.66
N SER A 349 -8.94 12.98 -7.09
CA SER A 349 -10.01 13.98 -7.12
C SER A 349 -10.31 14.54 -5.74
N GLY A 350 -10.56 15.83 -5.67
CA GLY A 350 -10.94 16.54 -4.45
C GLY A 350 -12.44 16.79 -4.37
N ASP A 351 -12.86 17.33 -3.24
CA ASP A 351 -14.24 17.70 -2.97
C ASP A 351 -14.28 19.10 -2.34
N SER A 352 -14.69 20.09 -3.12
CA SER A 352 -14.80 21.48 -2.67
C SER A 352 -16.08 21.79 -1.90
N ASN A 353 -17.03 20.84 -1.87
CA ASN A 353 -18.28 21.00 -1.14
C ASN A 353 -18.74 19.67 -0.50
N PRO A 354 -18.17 19.27 0.65
CA PRO A 354 -18.53 18.02 1.31
C PRO A 354 -19.99 17.97 1.81
N GLU A 355 -20.74 19.07 1.73
CA GLU A 355 -22.14 19.14 2.16
C GLU A 355 -23.14 19.04 0.98
N ASP A 356 -22.69 18.78 -0.24
CA ASP A 356 -23.58 18.50 -1.38
C ASP A 356 -23.94 17.01 -1.50
N GLY A 357 -24.72 16.65 -2.52
CA GLY A 357 -25.19 15.28 -2.75
C GLY A 357 -24.14 14.34 -3.34
N ILE A 358 -22.85 14.72 -3.49
CA ILE A 358 -21.85 13.90 -4.18
C ILE A 358 -20.52 13.91 -3.40
N GLN A 359 -19.97 12.73 -3.13
CA GLN A 359 -18.64 12.54 -2.55
C GLN A 359 -17.59 12.38 -3.65
N ARG A 360 -16.80 13.44 -3.89
CA ARG A 360 -15.79 13.44 -4.97
C ARG A 360 -14.37 13.21 -4.50
N ARG A 361 -14.08 13.39 -3.19
CA ARG A 361 -12.72 13.24 -2.68
C ARG A 361 -12.30 11.77 -2.70
N ALA A 362 -11.38 11.45 -3.62
CA ALA A 362 -10.67 10.18 -3.65
C ALA A 362 -9.51 10.20 -2.64
N THR A 363 -9.19 9.03 -2.12
CA THR A 363 -8.02 8.80 -1.26
C THR A 363 -7.33 7.53 -1.75
N MET A 364 -6.04 7.65 -2.09
CA MET A 364 -5.21 6.50 -2.45
C MET A 364 -4.93 5.64 -1.22
N ASP A 365 -4.61 4.38 -1.45
CA ASP A 365 -4.22 3.47 -0.38
C ASP A 365 -3.06 4.06 0.45
N PRO A 366 -3.11 3.98 1.80
CA PRO A 366 -2.05 4.52 2.65
C PRO A 366 -0.67 3.89 2.46
N ASP A 367 -0.61 2.67 1.91
CA ASP A 367 0.65 1.99 1.59
C ASP A 367 1.21 2.39 0.21
N HIS A 368 0.43 3.14 -0.60
CA HIS A 368 0.96 3.92 -1.72
C HIS A 368 1.60 5.21 -1.19
N ARG A 369 2.84 5.10 -0.72
CA ARG A 369 3.51 6.17 0.02
C ARG A 369 4.19 7.20 -0.85
N VAL A 370 3.88 8.47 -0.61
CA VAL A 370 4.50 9.63 -1.25
C VAL A 370 5.11 10.52 -0.15
N GLY A 371 6.44 10.51 -0.06
CA GLY A 371 7.18 11.24 0.97
C GLY A 371 7.06 10.66 2.38
N LEU A 372 7.54 11.39 3.36
CA LEU A 372 7.55 11.03 4.78
C LEU A 372 6.64 11.89 5.65
N LEU A 373 6.40 13.16 5.29
CA LEU A 373 5.73 14.14 6.14
C LEU A 373 4.37 14.60 5.61
N LEU A 374 4.30 15.14 4.39
CA LEU A 374 3.13 15.88 3.90
C LEU A 374 1.84 15.04 3.95
N PHE A 375 1.81 13.93 3.23
CA PHE A 375 0.65 13.05 3.20
C PHE A 375 0.61 12.10 4.42
N PRO A 376 1.72 11.42 4.76
CA PRO A 376 1.68 10.41 5.81
C PRO A 376 1.44 10.97 7.22
N GLU A 377 1.83 12.21 7.48
CA GLU A 377 1.76 12.80 8.81
C GLU A 377 0.84 14.02 8.86
N VAL A 378 1.13 15.06 8.06
CA VAL A 378 0.45 16.36 8.20
C VAL A 378 -1.00 16.28 7.79
N LEU A 379 -1.29 15.83 6.58
CA LEU A 379 -2.68 15.70 6.10
C LEU A 379 -3.42 14.57 6.82
N ALA A 380 -2.74 13.50 7.19
CA ALA A 380 -3.32 12.45 8.01
C ALA A 380 -3.81 12.98 9.35
N ALA A 381 -2.96 13.71 10.08
CA ALA A 381 -3.31 14.27 11.39
C ALA A 381 -4.42 15.33 11.28
N GLN A 382 -4.35 16.22 10.29
CA GLN A 382 -5.35 17.26 10.10
C GLN A 382 -6.73 16.70 9.74
N THR A 383 -6.78 15.73 8.82
CA THR A 383 -8.04 15.09 8.43
C THR A 383 -8.63 14.25 9.56
N ALA A 384 -7.81 13.57 10.35
CA ALA A 384 -8.28 12.85 11.53
C ALA A 384 -8.78 13.79 12.62
N ARG A 385 -8.11 14.93 12.82
CA ARG A 385 -8.59 15.97 13.73
C ARG A 385 -9.94 16.51 13.33
N SER A 386 -10.11 16.85 12.04
CA SER A 386 -11.40 17.30 11.50
C SER A 386 -12.50 16.26 11.71
N ALA A 387 -12.23 15.01 11.39
CA ALA A 387 -13.17 13.91 11.59
C ALA A 387 -13.54 13.71 13.07
N PHE A 388 -12.57 13.79 13.98
CA PHE A 388 -12.80 13.72 15.43
C PHE A 388 -13.74 14.81 15.92
N LEU A 389 -13.51 16.06 15.52
CA LEU A 389 -14.35 17.20 15.86
C LEU A 389 -15.74 17.10 15.24
N ALA A 390 -15.84 16.72 13.97
CA ALA A 390 -17.10 16.59 13.25
C ALA A 390 -17.99 15.45 13.78
N ARG A 391 -17.41 14.47 14.47
CA ARG A 391 -18.13 13.36 15.12
C ARG A 391 -18.66 13.69 16.51
N SER A 392 -18.27 14.82 17.11
CA SER A 392 -18.64 15.15 18.50
C SER A 392 -20.15 15.37 18.64
N PRO A 393 -20.89 14.52 19.40
CA PRO A 393 -22.30 14.75 19.69
C PRO A 393 -22.53 16.00 20.54
N GLU A 394 -21.53 16.42 21.33
CA GLU A 394 -21.60 17.63 22.15
C GLU A 394 -21.64 18.90 21.29
N LEU A 395 -20.96 18.87 20.14
CA LEU A 395 -20.93 19.99 19.21
C LEU A 395 -22.10 19.99 18.22
N PHE A 396 -22.53 18.81 17.78
CA PHE A 396 -23.48 18.69 16.67
C PHE A 396 -24.79 17.96 17.01
N GLY A 397 -24.92 17.45 18.24
CA GLY A 397 -26.07 16.64 18.63
C GLY A 397 -26.11 15.31 17.87
N ARG A 398 -26.36 15.36 16.56
CA ARG A 398 -26.35 14.20 15.68
C ARG A 398 -25.34 14.42 14.54
N PRO A 399 -24.13 13.89 14.68
CA PRO A 399 -23.11 13.99 13.62
C PRO A 399 -23.51 13.19 12.38
N ALA A 400 -22.98 13.59 11.21
CA ALA A 400 -23.09 12.83 9.98
C ALA A 400 -22.28 11.53 10.11
N ARG A 401 -22.78 10.42 9.60
CA ARG A 401 -22.21 9.08 9.83
C ARG A 401 -20.93 8.82 9.04
N GLY A 402 -20.83 9.37 7.83
CA GLY A 402 -19.66 9.17 6.95
C GLY A 402 -18.43 10.00 7.31
N VAL A 403 -18.49 10.86 8.35
CA VAL A 403 -17.31 11.64 8.76
C VAL A 403 -16.20 10.78 9.37
N GLU A 404 -16.49 9.56 9.80
CA GLU A 404 -15.49 8.60 10.27
C GLU A 404 -14.56 8.07 9.16
N LEU A 405 -14.99 8.18 7.90
CA LEU A 405 -14.22 7.79 6.71
C LEU A 405 -13.42 8.97 6.10
N LEU A 406 -13.40 10.13 6.77
CA LEU A 406 -12.65 11.31 6.33
C LEU A 406 -11.14 11.24 6.55
N PRO A 407 -10.60 10.58 7.61
CA PRO A 407 -9.15 10.47 7.78
C PRO A 407 -8.48 9.82 6.59
N THR A 408 -7.40 10.45 6.07
CA THR A 408 -6.67 9.91 4.91
C THR A 408 -5.76 8.74 5.27
N GLN A 409 -5.51 8.54 6.56
CA GLN A 409 -4.63 7.48 7.08
C GLN A 409 -3.21 7.50 6.48
N GLY A 410 -2.81 8.62 5.87
CA GLY A 410 -1.52 8.80 5.22
C GLY A 410 -1.53 8.64 3.70
N GLY A 411 -2.68 8.28 3.11
CA GLY A 411 -2.88 8.22 1.67
C GLY A 411 -2.98 9.61 1.03
N VAL A 412 -2.63 9.71 -0.25
CA VAL A 412 -2.83 10.92 -1.04
C VAL A 412 -4.33 11.12 -1.28
N ALA A 413 -4.85 12.27 -0.86
CA ALA A 413 -6.28 12.58 -0.97
C ALA A 413 -6.52 13.98 -1.48
N GLY A 414 -7.41 14.13 -2.48
CA GLY A 414 -7.82 15.43 -3.00
C GLY A 414 -6.64 16.30 -3.48
N ALA A 415 -5.62 15.70 -4.07
CA ALA A 415 -4.38 16.38 -4.44
C ALA A 415 -3.81 15.87 -5.76
N TYR A 416 -2.93 16.66 -6.36
CA TYR A 416 -1.97 16.20 -7.35
C TYR A 416 -0.55 16.51 -6.87
N TYR A 417 0.40 15.65 -7.27
CA TYR A 417 1.76 15.73 -6.81
C TYR A 417 2.78 15.36 -7.89
N PHE A 418 4.02 15.82 -7.69
CA PHE A 418 5.23 15.36 -8.37
C PHE A 418 6.21 14.84 -7.32
N PHE A 419 6.76 13.66 -7.57
CA PHE A 419 7.65 12.94 -6.66
C PHE A 419 8.88 12.41 -7.42
N PRO A 420 9.79 13.31 -7.89
CA PRO A 420 11.09 12.91 -8.40
C PRO A 420 11.93 12.28 -7.30
N HIS A 421 12.51 11.12 -7.58
CA HIS A 421 13.40 10.46 -6.63
C HIS A 421 14.56 9.73 -7.31
N VAL A 422 15.65 9.61 -6.55
CA VAL A 422 16.87 8.93 -6.95
C VAL A 422 17.23 7.92 -5.87
N ILE A 423 17.59 6.71 -6.31
CA ILE A 423 18.13 5.65 -5.47
C ILE A 423 19.53 5.33 -6.00
N TRP A 424 20.54 5.56 -5.20
CA TRP A 424 21.94 5.33 -5.54
C TRP A 424 22.53 4.22 -4.66
N ARG A 425 23.10 3.21 -5.28
CA ARG A 425 23.71 2.03 -4.67
C ARG A 425 25.21 2.00 -4.97
N PRO A 426 26.02 2.84 -4.27
CA PRO A 426 27.47 2.88 -4.52
C PRO A 426 28.19 1.59 -4.13
N LEU A 427 27.63 0.84 -3.21
CA LEU A 427 28.16 -0.43 -2.69
C LEU A 427 26.98 -1.38 -2.47
N ALA A 428 27.22 -2.68 -2.56
CA ALA A 428 26.19 -3.71 -2.38
C ALA A 428 25.44 -3.63 -1.04
N TRP A 429 26.07 -3.07 0.00
CA TRP A 429 25.52 -2.93 1.34
C TRP A 429 25.04 -1.51 1.67
N LEU A 430 25.17 -0.54 0.76
CA LEU A 430 24.84 0.87 1.00
C LEU A 430 23.91 1.41 -0.07
N GLU A 431 22.78 1.94 0.37
CA GLU A 431 21.82 2.63 -0.48
C GLU A 431 21.57 4.04 0.05
N VAL A 432 21.65 5.02 -0.84
CA VAL A 432 21.36 6.43 -0.59
C VAL A 432 20.15 6.82 -1.42
N ARG A 433 19.15 7.44 -0.78
CA ARG A 433 17.93 7.90 -1.45
C ARG A 433 17.77 9.40 -1.26
N ALA A 434 17.26 10.07 -2.28
CA ALA A 434 16.86 11.48 -2.23
C ALA A 434 15.58 11.68 -3.03
N ALA A 435 14.68 12.53 -2.54
CA ALA A 435 13.45 12.87 -3.24
C ALA A 435 12.96 14.27 -2.92
N GLY A 436 12.02 14.75 -3.74
CA GLY A 436 11.22 15.91 -3.46
C GLY A 436 9.76 15.63 -3.74
N VAL A 437 8.85 16.12 -2.87
CA VAL A 437 7.41 16.10 -3.10
C VAL A 437 6.94 17.53 -3.29
N LEU A 438 6.43 17.83 -4.49
CA LEU A 438 5.71 19.07 -4.76
C LEU A 438 4.24 18.74 -4.91
N ALA A 439 3.38 19.37 -4.13
CA ALA A 439 1.97 19.02 -4.09
C ALA A 439 1.03 20.21 -4.04
N TRP A 440 -0.13 20.04 -4.63
CA TRP A 440 -1.24 20.99 -4.62
C TRP A 440 -2.56 20.26 -4.41
N ALA A 441 -3.50 20.89 -3.73
CA ALA A 441 -4.85 20.38 -3.65
C ALA A 441 -5.53 20.42 -5.04
N SER A 442 -6.26 19.38 -5.40
CA SER A 442 -6.95 19.29 -6.69
C SER A 442 -8.20 20.18 -6.78
N THR A 443 -8.73 20.56 -5.62
CA THR A 443 -9.84 21.52 -5.46
C THR A 443 -9.57 22.42 -4.26
N ASP A 444 -10.52 23.26 -3.86
CA ASP A 444 -10.44 24.03 -2.62
C ASP A 444 -10.31 23.07 -1.42
N VAL A 445 -9.47 23.46 -0.46
CA VAL A 445 -9.23 22.67 0.76
C VAL A 445 -10.29 23.04 1.77
N VAL A 446 -11.33 22.24 1.86
CA VAL A 446 -12.44 22.49 2.78
C VAL A 446 -12.40 21.54 3.95
N ASP A 447 -12.32 22.10 5.17
CA ASP A 447 -12.47 21.37 6.41
C ASP A 447 -13.97 21.11 6.69
N PRO A 448 -14.44 19.84 6.67
CA PRO A 448 -15.84 19.51 6.94
C PRO A 448 -16.31 19.94 8.34
N PHE A 449 -15.42 19.93 9.33
CA PHE A 449 -15.74 20.42 10.66
C PHE A 449 -16.01 21.93 10.66
N ALA A 450 -15.11 22.73 10.06
CA ALA A 450 -15.25 24.19 10.03
C ALA A 450 -16.50 24.61 9.23
N GLN A 451 -16.76 23.96 8.11
CA GLN A 451 -17.95 24.22 7.29
C GLN A 451 -19.23 23.98 8.08
N ARG A 452 -19.33 22.87 8.77
CA ARG A 452 -20.51 22.54 9.55
C ARG A 452 -20.67 23.36 10.85
N ALA A 453 -19.57 23.57 11.58
CA ALA A 453 -19.60 24.28 12.86
C ALA A 453 -19.78 25.79 12.72
N ARG A 454 -19.24 26.36 11.64
CA ARG A 454 -19.13 27.82 11.44
C ARG A 454 -19.95 28.31 10.25
N SER A 455 -20.60 27.41 9.49
CA SER A 455 -21.28 27.73 8.22
C SER A 455 -20.37 28.52 7.26
N ARG A 456 -19.07 28.22 7.30
CA ARG A 456 -18.04 28.89 6.54
C ARG A 456 -17.03 27.87 6.01
N SER A 457 -16.78 27.90 4.69
CA SER A 457 -15.69 27.15 4.11
C SER A 457 -14.36 27.71 4.60
N ALA A 458 -13.51 26.85 5.15
CA ALA A 458 -12.17 27.15 5.60
C ALA A 458 -11.28 25.93 5.41
N ASN A 459 -9.96 26.16 5.32
CA ASN A 459 -8.99 25.06 5.34
C ASN A 459 -8.91 24.43 6.75
N TYR A 460 -8.11 23.36 6.93
CA TYR A 460 -7.96 22.63 8.21
C TYR A 460 -7.38 23.47 9.36
N ARG A 461 -6.94 24.73 9.11
CA ARG A 461 -6.45 25.67 10.12
C ARG A 461 -7.29 26.95 10.20
N GLY A 462 -8.47 26.92 9.59
CA GLY A 462 -9.41 28.05 9.61
C GLY A 462 -9.12 29.13 8.59
N GLY A 463 -8.11 29.00 7.75
CA GLY A 463 -7.70 29.97 6.73
C GLY A 463 -8.49 29.84 5.42
N ASP A 464 -7.97 30.49 4.37
CA ASP A 464 -8.59 30.57 3.04
C ASP A 464 -8.57 29.20 2.32
N PRO A 465 -9.72 28.57 2.06
CA PRO A 465 -9.79 27.26 1.42
C PRO A 465 -9.38 27.27 -0.05
N THR A 466 -9.35 28.46 -0.71
CA THR A 466 -8.97 28.58 -2.13
C THR A 466 -7.47 28.51 -2.36
N GLN A 467 -6.68 28.58 -1.29
CA GLN A 467 -5.24 28.36 -1.35
C GLN A 467 -4.96 26.87 -1.49
N ARG A 468 -4.39 26.47 -2.63
CA ARG A 468 -4.20 25.07 -3.01
C ARG A 468 -2.77 24.57 -2.93
N ASP A 469 -1.80 25.45 -2.69
CA ASP A 469 -0.40 25.08 -2.53
C ASP A 469 -0.19 24.32 -1.22
N LEU A 470 0.12 23.03 -1.31
CA LEU A 470 0.43 22.16 -0.16
C LEU A 470 1.91 22.22 0.22
N GLY A 471 2.77 22.77 -0.66
CA GLY A 471 4.18 23.03 -0.36
C GLY A 471 5.15 22.06 -1.01
N LEU A 472 6.36 22.12 -0.47
CA LEU A 472 7.52 21.33 -0.90
C LEU A 472 8.06 20.51 0.28
N GLU A 473 8.17 19.21 0.11
CA GLU A 473 8.90 18.30 1.00
C GLU A 473 10.19 17.83 0.33
N LEU A 474 11.26 17.72 1.10
CA LEU A 474 12.54 17.15 0.70
C LEU A 474 12.88 16.00 1.61
N ASP A 475 13.11 14.82 1.02
CA ASP A 475 13.41 13.58 1.71
C ASP A 475 14.81 13.09 1.39
N ALA A 476 15.47 12.49 2.37
CA ALA A 476 16.74 11.79 2.21
C ALA A 476 16.80 10.54 3.07
N ALA A 477 17.51 9.51 2.60
CA ALA A 477 17.77 8.30 3.38
C ALA A 477 19.17 7.77 3.12
N LEU A 478 19.75 7.15 4.16
CA LEU A 478 20.95 6.35 4.10
C LEU A 478 20.63 5.00 4.72
N LEU A 479 20.64 3.95 3.92
CA LEU A 479 20.26 2.60 4.31
C LEU A 479 21.45 1.67 4.17
N LEU A 480 21.62 0.80 5.14
CA LEU A 480 22.65 -0.25 5.20
C LEU A 480 21.94 -1.60 5.25
N HIS A 481 22.42 -2.56 4.51
CA HIS A 481 21.92 -3.94 4.55
C HIS A 481 23.04 -4.92 4.29
N GLY A 482 22.92 -6.10 4.86
CA GLY A 482 23.90 -7.15 4.61
C GLY A 482 23.60 -8.42 5.39
N PRO A 483 24.16 -9.54 4.92
CA PRO A 483 24.00 -10.82 5.59
C PRO A 483 24.80 -10.81 6.91
N VAL A 484 24.19 -11.34 7.98
CA VAL A 484 24.83 -11.54 9.30
C VAL A 484 25.00 -13.02 9.62
N ALA A 485 24.19 -13.88 8.99
CA ALA A 485 24.29 -15.33 9.02
C ALA A 485 23.64 -15.89 7.76
N GLU A 486 23.80 -17.19 7.51
CA GLU A 486 23.12 -17.87 6.40
C GLU A 486 21.60 -17.69 6.52
N GLY A 487 20.97 -17.12 5.47
CA GLY A 487 19.54 -16.83 5.44
C GLY A 487 19.09 -15.68 6.34
N VAL A 488 20.01 -14.92 7.00
CA VAL A 488 19.68 -13.82 7.89
C VAL A 488 20.29 -12.52 7.40
N GLU A 489 19.45 -11.55 7.08
CA GLU A 489 19.85 -10.20 6.65
C GLU A 489 19.54 -9.17 7.75
N LEU A 490 20.52 -8.34 8.06
CA LEU A 490 20.38 -7.17 8.93
C LEU A 490 20.28 -5.91 8.05
N SER A 491 19.29 -5.08 8.33
CA SER A 491 19.15 -3.77 7.71
C SER A 491 19.07 -2.68 8.75
N GLY A 492 19.57 -1.50 8.44
CA GLY A 492 19.51 -0.34 9.32
C GLY A 492 19.64 0.94 8.53
N GLY A 493 19.32 2.07 9.14
CA GLY A 493 19.51 3.35 8.44
C GLY A 493 18.84 4.53 9.12
N LEU A 494 19.04 5.66 8.46
CA LEU A 494 18.44 6.94 8.82
C LEU A 494 17.63 7.46 7.62
N GLU A 495 16.45 7.96 7.89
CA GLU A 495 15.61 8.68 6.94
C GLU A 495 15.25 10.03 7.57
N GLY A 496 15.16 11.06 6.77
CA GLY A 496 14.78 12.39 7.24
C GLY A 496 14.00 13.15 6.18
N ALA A 497 13.15 14.04 6.65
CA ALA A 497 12.33 14.91 5.80
C ALA A 497 12.28 16.32 6.36
N VAL A 498 12.17 17.29 5.45
CA VAL A 498 11.86 18.69 5.77
C VAL A 498 10.72 19.13 4.86
N LEU A 499 9.62 19.57 5.46
CA LEU A 499 8.47 20.14 4.76
C LEU A 499 8.46 21.66 4.91
N PHE A 500 8.35 22.35 3.80
CA PHE A 500 8.04 23.77 3.68
C PHE A 500 6.56 23.90 3.30
N PRO A 501 5.65 24.07 4.27
CA PRO A 501 4.22 24.07 4.01
C PRO A 501 3.83 25.24 3.11
N GLY A 502 2.91 24.98 2.18
CA GLY A 502 2.33 25.97 1.31
C GLY A 502 1.16 26.71 1.95
N ARG A 503 0.58 27.62 1.19
CA ARG A 503 -0.51 28.51 1.67
C ARG A 503 -1.82 27.80 1.99
N ALA A 504 -2.00 26.56 1.55
CA ALA A 504 -3.14 25.72 1.95
C ALA A 504 -3.19 25.45 3.46
N PHE A 505 -2.10 25.72 4.17
CA PHE A 505 -1.95 25.57 5.62
C PHE A 505 -1.89 26.89 6.40
N ASP A 506 -2.17 28.03 5.77
CA ASP A 506 -2.26 29.30 6.47
C ASP A 506 -3.43 29.27 7.46
N ASP A 507 -3.27 29.93 8.61
CA ASP A 507 -4.33 30.04 9.61
C ASP A 507 -5.39 31.11 9.24
N GLU A 508 -6.39 31.32 10.10
CA GLU A 508 -7.46 32.30 9.90
C GLU A 508 -6.93 33.74 9.72
N ALA A 509 -5.80 34.08 10.34
CA ALA A 509 -5.17 35.37 10.22
C ALA A 509 -4.24 35.50 8.99
N GLY A 510 -4.07 34.42 8.21
CA GLY A 510 -3.17 34.33 7.08
C GLY A 510 -1.71 34.10 7.47
N ASN A 511 -1.44 33.67 8.71
CA ASN A 511 -0.09 33.30 9.11
C ASN A 511 0.28 31.93 8.55
N PRO A 512 1.50 31.78 7.97
CA PRO A 512 1.93 30.50 7.43
C PRO A 512 2.18 29.47 8.53
N MET A 513 2.01 28.20 8.19
CA MET A 513 2.50 27.11 9.03
C MET A 513 4.04 27.08 8.95
N GLY A 514 4.69 26.95 10.10
CA GLY A 514 6.14 26.85 10.18
C GLY A 514 6.68 25.61 9.49
N THR A 515 7.97 25.64 9.11
CA THR A 515 8.69 24.49 8.56
C THR A 515 8.66 23.32 9.55
N LEU A 516 8.38 22.11 9.05
CA LEU A 516 8.35 20.87 9.81
C LEU A 516 9.52 19.98 9.42
N GLY A 517 10.02 19.22 10.37
CA GLY A 517 11.10 18.25 10.14
C GLY A 517 10.81 16.91 10.79
N MET A 518 11.33 15.85 10.19
CA MET A 518 11.31 14.50 10.72
C MET A 518 12.69 13.86 10.58
N LEU A 519 13.07 13.08 11.59
CA LEU A 519 14.21 12.17 11.55
C LEU A 519 13.73 10.80 12.03
N ARG A 520 14.07 9.75 11.29
CA ARG A 520 13.73 8.38 11.62
C ARG A 520 14.94 7.48 11.54
N ALA A 521 15.25 6.79 12.63
CA ALA A 521 16.20 5.69 12.65
C ALA A 521 15.44 4.36 12.52
N ARG A 522 15.96 3.43 11.74
CA ARG A 522 15.36 2.11 11.52
C ARG A 522 16.36 0.98 11.67
N LEU A 523 15.88 -0.15 12.19
CA LEU A 523 16.58 -1.41 12.29
C LEU A 523 15.64 -2.52 11.83
N GLY A 524 16.14 -3.45 11.03
CA GLY A 524 15.37 -4.59 10.52
C GLY A 524 16.21 -5.86 10.55
N LEU A 525 15.55 -7.00 10.78
CA LEU A 525 16.11 -8.32 10.67
C LEU A 525 15.16 -9.17 9.82
N THR A 526 15.67 -9.77 8.76
CA THR A 526 14.89 -10.66 7.89
C THR A 526 15.56 -12.03 7.83
N TYR A 527 14.79 -13.13 7.86
CA TYR A 527 15.30 -14.49 7.74
C TYR A 527 14.34 -15.37 6.94
#